data_50cd12b3bc5a1f399d599cb9c99fb028
#
_entry.id   50cd12b3bc5a1f399d599cb9c99fb028
#
_cell.length_a   1.000
_cell.length_b   1.000
_cell.length_c   1.000
_cell.angle_alpha   90.00
_cell.angle_beta   90.00
_cell.angle_gamma   90.00
#
_symmetry.space_group_name_H-M   'P 1'
#
loop_
_entity.id
_entity.type
_entity.pdbx_description
1 polymer ?
#
loop_
_entity_poly.entity_id
_entity_poly.type
_entity_poly.pdbx_seq_one_letter_code
_entity_poly.pdbx_strand_id
1 'polypeptide(L)'
;MPGAVCGGISTGTDKIRSGYGNGDCLYFDFEHLVFAVADGSERFPWASRDLLNRLSESLSRSGAPDTVLGWRALMNTEIYSEQKYQHKTTFSCVAIRPEGEGISLIISHGGDSAVTVINSLTGSICQQTGRDMNFAGRSKDIVDVTQYRTADRDIRLLLSTDGFDDVWRFCMRQSLLGGARDVLARYPVDCICEMIHGILEENRGRFEYDDIGFIIIDPYRTERVGGMAVIMGGTRPYEEKQYLTEYASGSHDRWVPDGQWGDNDDVFAGAGIRVLVQGR
;
A
#
# COMPACT_ATOMS: atom_id res chain seq x y z
N MET A 1 -10.36 -2.94 19.70
CA MET A 1 -11.02 -3.73 18.63
C MET A 1 -9.92 -4.28 17.75
N PRO A 2 -10.03 -5.47 17.14
CA PRO A 2 -9.02 -5.91 16.18
C PRO A 2 -8.91 -4.89 15.05
N GLY A 3 -7.68 -4.61 14.59
CA GLY A 3 -7.40 -3.61 13.57
C GLY A 3 -8.15 -3.87 12.28
N ALA A 4 -8.68 -2.81 11.68
CA ALA A 4 -9.37 -2.87 10.39
C ALA A 4 -8.42 -2.77 9.20
N VAL A 5 -7.21 -2.26 9.45
CA VAL A 5 -6.17 -2.04 8.46
C VAL A 5 -4.85 -2.55 9.00
N CYS A 6 -4.11 -3.26 8.19
CA CYS A 6 -2.70 -3.55 8.46
C CYS A 6 -1.86 -3.32 7.21
N GLY A 7 -0.57 -3.12 7.38
CA GLY A 7 0.37 -3.00 6.29
C GLY A 7 1.75 -3.48 6.70
N GLY A 8 2.57 -3.76 5.73
CA GLY A 8 3.94 -4.16 5.93
C GLY A 8 4.82 -3.69 4.80
N ILE A 9 6.06 -3.37 5.14
CA ILE A 9 7.10 -3.03 4.20
C ILE A 9 8.38 -3.77 4.58
N SER A 10 9.08 -4.30 3.60
CA SER A 10 10.36 -4.99 3.80
C SER A 10 11.29 -4.72 2.63
N THR A 11 12.55 -4.48 2.93
CA THR A 11 13.56 -4.27 1.87
C THR A 11 13.93 -5.59 1.22
N GLY A 12 13.95 -5.61 -0.09
CA GLY A 12 14.31 -6.75 -0.91
C GLY A 12 15.75 -7.23 -0.66
N THR A 13 15.96 -8.53 -0.78
CA THR A 13 17.28 -9.13 -0.54
C THR A 13 18.35 -8.59 -1.49
N ASP A 14 17.98 -8.27 -2.71
CA ASP A 14 18.88 -7.69 -3.71
C ASP A 14 19.19 -6.22 -3.42
N LYS A 15 18.21 -5.48 -2.93
CA LYS A 15 18.38 -4.08 -2.52
C LYS A 15 19.31 -3.94 -1.32
N ILE A 16 19.21 -4.85 -0.35
CA ILE A 16 20.14 -4.92 0.78
C ILE A 16 21.58 -5.10 0.29
N ARG A 17 21.80 -5.93 -0.74
CA ARG A 17 23.14 -6.16 -1.31
C ARG A 17 23.64 -4.99 -2.14
N SER A 18 22.79 -4.40 -2.95
CA SER A 18 23.17 -3.32 -3.87
C SER A 18 23.23 -1.95 -3.21
N GLY A 19 22.57 -1.77 -2.06
CA GLY A 19 22.51 -0.49 -1.38
C GLY A 19 21.62 0.53 -2.07
N TYR A 20 20.62 0.11 -2.83
CA TYR A 20 19.70 1.02 -3.55
C TYR A 20 18.55 1.57 -2.71
N GLY A 21 18.37 1.12 -1.48
CA GLY A 21 17.23 1.52 -0.65
C GLY A 21 15.93 0.80 -1.04
N ASN A 22 14.86 1.04 -0.30
CA ASN A 22 13.56 0.43 -0.52
C ASN A 22 12.71 1.29 -1.46
N GLY A 23 12.34 0.73 -2.62
CA GLY A 23 11.51 1.39 -3.64
C GLY A 23 10.04 1.41 -3.30
N ASP A 24 9.58 0.51 -2.44
CA ASP A 24 8.18 0.42 -2.06
C ASP A 24 7.76 1.54 -1.12
N CYS A 25 6.56 2.02 -1.30
CA CYS A 25 5.97 3.04 -0.46
C CYS A 25 4.50 2.77 -0.22
N LEU A 26 4.07 2.99 1.02
CA LEU A 26 2.69 2.80 1.48
C LEU A 26 2.08 4.14 1.87
N TYR A 27 0.81 4.32 1.57
CA TYR A 27 0.02 5.48 1.96
C TYR A 27 -1.28 5.06 2.63
N PHE A 28 -1.52 5.63 3.80
CA PHE A 28 -2.71 5.43 4.61
C PHE A 28 -3.32 6.80 4.90
N ASP A 29 -4.50 7.08 4.37
CA ASP A 29 -5.25 8.31 4.64
C ASP A 29 -6.61 7.95 5.23
N PHE A 30 -6.72 8.10 6.53
CA PHE A 30 -7.94 7.81 7.27
C PHE A 30 -8.95 8.95 7.23
N GLU A 31 -8.52 10.16 6.91
CA GLU A 31 -9.43 11.28 6.74
C GLU A 31 -10.29 11.10 5.49
N HIS A 32 -9.66 10.70 4.39
CA HIS A 32 -10.35 10.52 3.11
C HIS A 32 -10.70 9.05 2.80
N LEU A 33 -10.24 8.10 3.63
CA LEU A 33 -10.30 6.65 3.39
C LEU A 33 -9.65 6.26 2.07
N VAL A 34 -8.45 6.76 1.85
CA VAL A 34 -7.63 6.49 0.66
C VAL A 34 -6.38 5.73 1.06
N PHE A 35 -6.13 4.62 0.38
CA PHE A 35 -4.99 3.76 0.64
C PHE A 35 -4.27 3.47 -0.68
N ALA A 36 -2.95 3.51 -0.67
CA ALA A 36 -2.18 3.27 -1.88
C ALA A 36 -0.85 2.55 -1.60
N VAL A 37 -0.37 1.84 -2.61
CA VAL A 37 0.98 1.31 -2.70
C VAL A 37 1.62 1.78 -3.99
N ALA A 38 2.93 1.99 -3.95
CA ALA A 38 3.72 2.37 -5.10
C ALA A 38 5.09 1.71 -4.99
N ASP A 39 5.67 1.28 -6.12
CA ASP A 39 7.01 0.72 -6.23
C ASP A 39 7.86 1.63 -7.12
N GLY A 40 8.88 2.22 -6.53
CA GLY A 40 9.85 3.09 -7.20
C GLY A 40 10.93 2.29 -7.91
N SER A 41 11.34 2.77 -9.08
CA SER A 41 12.38 2.08 -9.83
C SER A 41 13.67 1.96 -9.03
N GLU A 42 14.41 0.86 -9.23
CA GLU A 42 15.64 0.52 -8.50
C GLU A 42 16.65 1.67 -8.32
N ARG A 43 16.84 2.50 -9.35
CA ARG A 43 17.78 3.64 -9.31
C ARG A 43 17.22 4.89 -8.62
N PHE A 44 15.90 4.94 -8.48
CA PHE A 44 15.18 6.08 -7.92
C PHE A 44 14.08 5.59 -6.97
N PRO A 45 14.45 4.89 -5.90
CA PRO A 45 13.48 4.28 -4.98
C PRO A 45 12.52 5.31 -4.37
N TRP A 46 12.97 6.55 -4.17
CA TRP A 46 12.15 7.65 -3.65
C TRP A 46 11.04 8.13 -4.60
N ALA A 47 10.99 7.65 -5.86
CA ALA A 47 9.97 8.06 -6.82
C ALA A 47 8.55 7.68 -6.36
N SER A 48 8.41 6.53 -5.71
CA SER A 48 7.15 6.09 -5.10
C SER A 48 6.68 7.05 -4.02
N ARG A 49 7.58 7.47 -3.14
CA ARG A 49 7.28 8.41 -2.07
C ARG A 49 6.93 9.79 -2.60
N ASP A 50 7.67 10.31 -3.58
CA ASP A 50 7.36 11.60 -4.22
C ASP A 50 5.98 11.59 -4.86
N LEU A 51 5.57 10.46 -5.45
CA LEU A 51 4.24 10.31 -6.01
C LEU A 51 3.16 10.32 -4.93
N LEU A 52 3.34 9.55 -3.85
CA LEU A 52 2.37 9.47 -2.76
C LEU A 52 2.30 10.77 -1.93
N ASN A 53 3.40 11.51 -1.80
CA ASN A 53 3.39 12.85 -1.23
C ASN A 53 2.51 13.80 -2.05
N ARG A 54 2.64 13.79 -3.38
CA ARG A 54 1.78 14.61 -4.25
C ARG A 54 0.31 14.23 -4.12
N LEU A 55 0.01 12.92 -3.99
CA LEU A 55 -1.34 12.46 -3.72
C LEU A 55 -1.85 13.02 -2.39
N SER A 56 -1.07 12.89 -1.31
CA SER A 56 -1.42 13.40 0.02
C SER A 56 -1.67 14.91 0.01
N GLU A 57 -0.79 15.68 -0.60
CA GLU A 57 -0.93 17.13 -0.75
C GLU A 57 -2.19 17.51 -1.53
N SER A 58 -2.48 16.81 -2.61
CA SER A 58 -3.68 17.08 -3.42
C SER A 58 -4.96 16.76 -2.66
N LEU A 59 -5.00 15.65 -1.93
CA LEU A 59 -6.15 15.27 -1.10
C LEU A 59 -6.35 16.27 0.05
N SER A 60 -5.29 16.67 0.73
CA SER A 60 -5.34 17.65 1.81
C SER A 60 -5.84 19.02 1.33
N ARG A 61 -5.51 19.42 0.10
CA ARG A 61 -5.90 20.70 -0.49
C ARG A 61 -7.33 20.71 -1.01
N SER A 62 -7.78 19.64 -1.63
CA SER A 62 -9.01 19.61 -2.43
C SER A 62 -10.01 18.53 -2.01
N GLY A 63 -9.64 17.69 -1.06
CA GLY A 63 -10.39 16.48 -0.71
C GLY A 63 -10.30 15.38 -1.77
N ALA A 64 -10.80 14.21 -1.44
CA ALA A 64 -10.85 13.10 -2.37
C ALA A 64 -12.00 13.27 -3.37
N PRO A 65 -11.77 13.14 -4.69
CA PRO A 65 -12.82 13.26 -5.69
C PRO A 65 -13.96 12.24 -5.49
N ASP A 66 -15.20 12.66 -5.78
CA ASP A 66 -16.38 11.79 -5.58
C ASP A 66 -16.66 10.85 -6.75
N THR A 67 -16.00 11.04 -7.87
CA THR A 67 -16.31 10.32 -9.12
C THR A 67 -15.06 9.74 -9.76
N VAL A 68 -15.26 8.70 -10.57
CA VAL A 68 -14.21 8.11 -11.42
C VAL A 68 -13.56 9.18 -12.31
N LEU A 69 -14.34 10.09 -12.88
CA LEU A 69 -13.82 11.17 -13.73
C LEU A 69 -12.96 12.15 -12.94
N GLY A 70 -13.37 12.50 -11.72
CA GLY A 70 -12.56 13.34 -10.83
C GLY A 70 -11.24 12.69 -10.45
N TRP A 71 -11.26 11.40 -10.10
CA TRP A 71 -10.05 10.64 -9.83
C TRP A 71 -9.13 10.56 -11.04
N ARG A 72 -9.70 10.29 -12.23
CA ARG A 72 -8.91 10.25 -13.47
C ARG A 72 -8.26 11.61 -13.78
N ALA A 73 -8.98 12.70 -13.57
CA ALA A 73 -8.44 14.04 -13.73
C ALA A 73 -7.30 14.29 -12.74
N LEU A 74 -7.52 14.04 -11.45
CA LEU A 74 -6.50 14.17 -10.41
C LEU A 74 -5.23 13.40 -10.76
N MET A 75 -5.37 12.12 -11.09
CA MET A 75 -4.23 11.25 -11.38
C MET A 75 -3.44 11.73 -12.60
N ASN A 76 -4.10 12.02 -13.71
CA ASN A 76 -3.42 12.36 -14.95
C ASN A 76 -2.87 13.79 -15.00
N THR A 77 -3.45 14.72 -14.24
CA THR A 77 -3.00 16.12 -14.27
C THR A 77 -2.05 16.46 -13.13
N GLU A 78 -2.30 16.00 -11.93
CA GLU A 78 -1.52 16.37 -10.76
C GLU A 78 -0.50 15.33 -10.34
N ILE A 79 -0.89 14.05 -10.38
CA ILE A 79 -0.05 12.98 -9.81
C ILE A 79 0.94 12.43 -10.84
N TYR A 80 0.44 12.07 -12.01
CA TYR A 80 1.22 11.42 -13.06
C TYR A 80 1.82 12.37 -14.12
N SER A 81 1.67 13.66 -13.96
CA SER A 81 2.03 14.65 -15.00
C SER A 81 3.53 14.73 -15.32
N GLU A 82 4.40 14.32 -14.41
CA GLU A 82 5.84 14.37 -14.63
C GLU A 82 6.38 13.16 -15.40
N GLN A 83 6.96 13.44 -16.58
CA GLN A 83 7.54 12.41 -17.46
C GLN A 83 9.08 12.41 -17.38
N LYS A 84 9.61 12.19 -16.18
CA LYS A 84 11.05 12.05 -15.97
C LYS A 84 11.34 10.66 -15.43
N TYR A 85 12.31 9.98 -16.01
CA TYR A 85 12.68 8.61 -15.61
C TYR A 85 12.96 8.47 -14.11
N GLN A 86 13.50 9.50 -13.48
CA GLN A 86 13.74 9.57 -12.04
C GLN A 86 12.46 9.54 -11.18
N HIS A 87 11.28 9.71 -11.79
CA HIS A 87 9.98 9.61 -11.15
C HIS A 87 9.25 8.33 -11.56
N LYS A 88 9.97 7.36 -12.13
CA LYS A 88 9.37 6.09 -12.54
C LYS A 88 8.94 5.28 -11.33
N THR A 89 7.66 5.05 -11.22
CA THR A 89 7.05 4.24 -10.15
C THR A 89 5.73 3.63 -10.62
N THR A 90 5.35 2.50 -10.03
CA THR A 90 4.01 1.96 -10.13
C THR A 90 3.04 2.76 -9.25
N PHE A 91 1.76 2.45 -9.35
CA PHE A 91 0.75 3.04 -8.47
C PHE A 91 -0.50 2.18 -8.43
N SER A 92 -0.92 1.80 -7.25
CA SER A 92 -2.21 1.16 -7.00
C SER A 92 -2.88 1.77 -5.78
N CYS A 93 -4.09 2.29 -5.96
CA CYS A 93 -4.80 3.06 -4.95
C CYS A 93 -6.27 2.66 -4.89
N VAL A 94 -6.84 2.72 -3.71
CA VAL A 94 -8.27 2.57 -3.48
C VAL A 94 -8.79 3.71 -2.60
N ALA A 95 -9.91 4.32 -3.02
CA ALA A 95 -10.70 5.22 -2.19
C ALA A 95 -12.01 4.50 -1.80
N ILE A 96 -12.26 4.40 -0.50
CA ILE A 96 -13.43 3.73 0.07
C ILE A 96 -14.51 4.76 0.35
N ARG A 97 -15.71 4.54 -0.17
CA ARG A 97 -16.86 5.43 0.00
C ARG A 97 -18.07 4.68 0.49
N PRO A 98 -18.66 5.07 1.61
CA PRO A 98 -19.98 4.57 1.98
C PRO A 98 -21.01 4.94 0.90
N GLU A 99 -21.83 3.98 0.47
CA GLU A 99 -22.88 4.19 -0.53
C GLU A 99 -24.14 3.40 -0.13
N GLY A 100 -25.10 4.08 0.49
CA GLY A 100 -26.30 3.44 1.02
C GLY A 100 -25.97 2.38 2.08
N GLU A 101 -26.41 1.15 1.88
CA GLU A 101 -26.09 0.03 2.77
C GLU A 101 -24.76 -0.67 2.42
N GLY A 102 -24.11 -0.28 1.32
CA GLY A 102 -22.86 -0.84 0.81
C GLY A 102 -21.73 0.14 0.77
N ILE A 103 -20.76 -0.19 -0.04
CA ILE A 103 -19.59 0.66 -0.33
C ILE A 103 -19.31 0.73 -1.83
N SER A 104 -18.71 1.82 -2.21
CA SER A 104 -18.12 2.04 -3.52
C SER A 104 -16.61 2.16 -3.37
N LEU A 105 -15.86 1.38 -4.11
CA LEU A 105 -14.41 1.42 -4.20
C LEU A 105 -14.04 2.08 -5.52
N ILE A 106 -13.36 3.23 -5.47
CA ILE A 106 -12.75 3.81 -6.65
C ILE A 106 -11.30 3.36 -6.66
N ILE A 107 -10.93 2.60 -7.68
CA ILE A 107 -9.62 1.98 -7.83
C ILE A 107 -8.87 2.70 -8.95
N SER A 108 -7.71 3.25 -8.63
CA SER A 108 -6.80 3.90 -9.57
C SER A 108 -5.53 3.06 -9.68
N HIS A 109 -5.08 2.76 -10.91
CA HIS A 109 -4.02 1.80 -11.12
C HIS A 109 -3.14 2.16 -12.33
N GLY A 110 -1.84 1.90 -12.22
CA GLY A 110 -0.84 1.95 -13.29
C GLY A 110 0.44 1.19 -12.88
N GLY A 111 0.91 0.32 -13.75
CA GLY A 111 2.07 -0.54 -13.51
C GLY A 111 1.72 -1.97 -13.12
N ASP A 112 2.55 -2.60 -12.31
CA ASP A 112 2.45 -4.01 -11.90
C ASP A 112 2.16 -4.23 -10.41
N SER A 113 2.09 -3.18 -9.59
CA SER A 113 1.42 -3.25 -8.29
C SER A 113 -0.08 -3.56 -8.47
N ALA A 114 -0.76 -4.03 -7.45
CA ALA A 114 -2.14 -4.48 -7.62
C ALA A 114 -3.09 -4.05 -6.48
N VAL A 115 -4.38 -3.89 -6.83
CA VAL A 115 -5.49 -3.89 -5.89
C VAL A 115 -6.32 -5.14 -6.15
N THR A 116 -6.54 -5.93 -5.11
CA THR A 116 -7.36 -7.15 -5.16
C THR A 116 -8.49 -7.06 -4.15
N VAL A 117 -9.72 -7.27 -4.59
CA VAL A 117 -10.92 -7.38 -3.74
C VAL A 117 -11.22 -8.86 -3.57
N ILE A 118 -11.29 -9.32 -2.33
CA ILE A 118 -11.44 -10.74 -1.98
C ILE A 118 -12.68 -10.90 -1.10
N ASN A 119 -13.51 -11.88 -1.42
CA ASN A 119 -14.56 -12.30 -0.49
C ASN A 119 -13.93 -13.09 0.66
N SER A 120 -14.08 -12.60 1.89
CA SER A 120 -13.44 -13.15 3.09
C SER A 120 -14.05 -14.46 3.58
N LEU A 121 -15.24 -14.85 3.12
CA LEU A 121 -15.83 -16.15 3.45
C LEU A 121 -15.36 -17.26 2.51
N THR A 122 -15.27 -16.93 1.22
CA THR A 122 -14.96 -17.94 0.18
C THR A 122 -13.52 -17.91 -0.29
N GLY A 123 -12.78 -16.84 -0.03
CA GLY A 123 -11.44 -16.60 -0.57
C GLY A 123 -11.44 -16.30 -2.07
N SER A 124 -12.60 -16.09 -2.69
CA SER A 124 -12.67 -15.81 -4.13
C SER A 124 -12.31 -14.35 -4.43
N ILE A 125 -11.62 -14.14 -5.54
CA ILE A 125 -11.33 -12.79 -6.06
C ILE A 125 -12.61 -12.26 -6.70
N CYS A 126 -13.10 -11.12 -6.19
CA CYS A 126 -14.24 -10.40 -6.74
C CYS A 126 -13.82 -9.42 -7.84
N GLN A 127 -12.69 -8.74 -7.61
CA GLN A 127 -12.09 -7.77 -8.53
C GLN A 127 -10.58 -7.79 -8.34
N GLN A 128 -9.83 -7.57 -9.41
CA GLN A 128 -8.38 -7.38 -9.38
C GLN A 128 -7.94 -6.48 -10.52
N THR A 129 -7.02 -5.57 -10.26
CA THR A 129 -6.36 -4.78 -11.30
C THR A 129 -5.48 -5.67 -12.17
N GLY A 130 -5.39 -5.33 -13.45
CA GLY A 130 -4.41 -5.95 -14.34
C GLY A 130 -2.99 -5.50 -13.99
N ARG A 131 -1.99 -6.17 -14.58
CA ARG A 131 -0.62 -5.69 -14.60
C ARG A 131 -0.33 -5.09 -15.95
N ASP A 132 0.24 -3.92 -15.99
CA ASP A 132 0.60 -3.24 -17.22
C ASP A 132 2.01 -2.63 -17.11
N MET A 133 2.45 -1.97 -18.18
CA MET A 133 3.74 -1.30 -18.24
C MET A 133 3.61 0.24 -18.21
N ASN A 134 2.48 0.74 -17.72
CA ASN A 134 2.20 2.15 -17.62
C ASN A 134 2.67 2.69 -16.28
N PHE A 135 3.91 3.13 -16.22
CA PHE A 135 4.52 3.66 -15.00
C PHE A 135 4.48 5.19 -15.00
N ALA A 136 4.28 5.82 -13.85
CA ALA A 136 4.55 7.24 -13.67
C ALA A 136 6.00 7.56 -14.09
N GLY A 137 6.24 8.77 -14.57
CA GLY A 137 7.54 9.17 -15.09
C GLY A 137 7.92 8.60 -16.45
N ARG A 138 7.17 7.65 -16.97
CA ARG A 138 7.39 7.02 -18.27
C ARG A 138 6.23 7.22 -19.24
N SER A 139 5.02 7.13 -18.75
CA SER A 139 3.79 7.19 -19.55
C SER A 139 3.05 8.50 -19.33
N LYS A 140 2.23 8.92 -20.29
CA LYS A 140 1.58 10.21 -20.28
C LYS A 140 0.17 10.19 -19.68
N ASP A 141 -0.61 9.18 -20.02
CA ASP A 141 -2.00 9.00 -19.56
C ASP A 141 -2.11 7.55 -19.11
N ILE A 142 -1.99 7.33 -17.83
CA ILE A 142 -1.57 6.01 -17.41
C ILE A 142 -2.45 5.35 -16.41
N VAL A 143 -3.34 6.10 -15.80
CA VAL A 143 -4.10 5.52 -14.74
C VAL A 143 -5.42 5.00 -15.25
N ASP A 144 -5.59 3.70 -15.17
CA ASP A 144 -6.91 3.11 -15.26
C ASP A 144 -7.65 3.38 -13.95
N VAL A 145 -8.82 4.04 -14.05
CA VAL A 145 -9.68 4.33 -12.90
C VAL A 145 -11.00 3.62 -13.10
N THR A 146 -11.26 2.68 -12.22
CA THR A 146 -12.47 1.86 -12.22
C THR A 146 -13.27 2.05 -10.94
N GLN A 147 -14.51 1.61 -10.95
CA GLN A 147 -15.36 1.62 -9.76
C GLN A 147 -15.94 0.22 -9.54
N TYR A 148 -15.80 -0.27 -8.32
CA TYR A 148 -16.42 -1.49 -7.85
C TYR A 148 -17.40 -1.16 -6.74
N ARG A 149 -18.67 -1.58 -6.88
CA ARG A 149 -19.73 -1.39 -5.90
C ARG A 149 -20.18 -2.71 -5.33
N THR A 150 -20.39 -2.74 -4.02
CA THR A 150 -20.87 -3.94 -3.36
C THR A 150 -21.62 -3.62 -2.07
N ALA A 151 -22.64 -4.43 -1.78
CA ALA A 151 -23.28 -4.52 -0.46
C ALA A 151 -22.79 -5.75 0.33
N ASP A 152 -21.91 -6.56 -0.27
CA ASP A 152 -21.32 -7.72 0.41
C ASP A 152 -20.37 -7.22 1.50
N ARG A 153 -20.68 -7.53 2.75
CA ARG A 153 -19.90 -7.13 3.92
C ARG A 153 -18.69 -8.03 4.18
N ASP A 154 -18.64 -9.17 3.51
CA ASP A 154 -17.58 -10.14 3.66
C ASP A 154 -16.48 -9.93 2.62
N ILE A 155 -16.05 -8.70 2.42
CA ILE A 155 -14.95 -8.39 1.52
C ILE A 155 -13.74 -7.84 2.27
N ARG A 156 -12.57 -8.10 1.72
CA ARG A 156 -11.28 -7.52 2.10
C ARG A 156 -10.56 -6.97 0.88
N LEU A 157 -9.73 -5.98 1.11
CA LEU A 157 -8.88 -5.40 0.09
C LEU A 157 -7.43 -5.77 0.39
N LEU A 158 -6.70 -6.15 -0.64
CA LEU A 158 -5.26 -6.29 -0.63
C LEU A 158 -4.69 -5.33 -1.67
N LEU A 159 -3.88 -4.38 -1.24
CA LEU A 159 -3.01 -3.62 -2.12
C LEU A 159 -1.61 -4.20 -1.96
N SER A 160 -0.90 -4.44 -3.06
CA SER A 160 0.43 -5.06 -3.01
C SER A 160 1.32 -4.60 -4.15
N THR A 161 2.61 -4.47 -3.87
CA THR A 161 3.66 -4.40 -4.87
C THR A 161 4.00 -5.80 -5.39
N ASP A 162 4.81 -5.92 -6.41
CA ASP A 162 5.10 -7.20 -7.04
C ASP A 162 5.98 -8.12 -6.18
N GLY A 163 6.84 -7.57 -5.32
CA GLY A 163 7.64 -8.34 -4.36
C GLY A 163 6.78 -9.14 -3.36
N PHE A 164 5.57 -8.69 -3.08
CA PHE A 164 4.62 -9.47 -2.28
C PHE A 164 4.26 -10.81 -2.93
N ASP A 165 4.24 -10.88 -4.25
CA ASP A 165 4.01 -12.13 -4.98
C ASP A 165 5.14 -13.14 -4.78
N ASP A 166 6.36 -12.70 -4.56
CA ASP A 166 7.50 -13.58 -4.31
C ASP A 166 7.35 -14.30 -2.98
N VAL A 167 6.99 -13.58 -1.93
CA VAL A 167 6.64 -14.17 -0.62
C VAL A 167 5.53 -15.19 -0.77
N TRP A 168 4.53 -14.81 -1.53
CA TRP A 168 3.37 -15.64 -1.75
C TRP A 168 3.69 -16.93 -2.47
N ARG A 169 4.45 -16.84 -3.57
CA ARG A 169 4.94 -17.99 -4.31
C ARG A 169 5.83 -18.91 -3.45
N PHE A 170 6.65 -18.31 -2.57
CA PHE A 170 7.46 -19.06 -1.64
C PHE A 170 6.59 -19.83 -0.64
N CYS A 171 5.64 -19.16 0.02
CA CYS A 171 4.72 -19.77 0.98
C CYS A 171 3.93 -20.91 0.37
N MET A 172 3.44 -20.76 -0.86
CA MET A 172 2.72 -21.82 -1.58
C MET A 172 3.59 -23.02 -1.86
N ARG A 173 4.83 -22.80 -2.33
CA ARG A 173 5.78 -23.90 -2.62
C ARG A 173 6.19 -24.69 -1.37
N GLN A 174 6.30 -24.00 -0.24
CA GLN A 174 6.69 -24.62 1.03
C GLN A 174 5.50 -25.15 1.84
N SER A 175 4.28 -24.99 1.37
CA SER A 175 3.05 -25.32 2.09
C SER A 175 2.97 -24.69 3.49
N LEU A 176 3.59 -23.53 3.67
CA LEU A 176 3.61 -22.78 4.93
C LEU A 176 2.26 -22.13 5.22
N LEU A 177 1.53 -21.80 4.18
CA LEU A 177 0.18 -21.25 4.25
C LEU A 177 -0.72 -22.09 3.34
N GLY A 178 -1.95 -22.28 3.71
CA GLY A 178 -3.02 -22.64 2.77
C GLY A 178 -2.98 -21.68 1.60
N GLY A 179 -3.71 -21.73 0.55
CA GLY A 179 -3.61 -20.74 -0.54
C GLY A 179 -3.66 -19.30 -0.03
N ALA A 180 -3.09 -18.35 -0.79
CA ALA A 180 -3.14 -16.90 -0.55
C ALA A 180 -4.49 -16.41 -0.14
N ARG A 181 -5.45 -16.85 -0.87
CA ARG A 181 -6.83 -16.54 -0.65
C ARG A 181 -7.33 -17.01 0.72
N ASP A 182 -6.88 -18.20 1.15
CA ASP A 182 -7.30 -18.79 2.42
C ASP A 182 -6.80 -17.97 3.61
N VAL A 183 -5.57 -17.45 3.55
CA VAL A 183 -5.01 -16.64 4.64
C VAL A 183 -5.75 -15.32 4.75
N LEU A 184 -5.93 -14.62 3.63
CA LEU A 184 -6.65 -13.35 3.59
C LEU A 184 -8.13 -13.50 3.98
N ALA A 185 -8.71 -14.67 3.78
CA ALA A 185 -10.09 -14.96 4.15
C ALA A 185 -10.24 -15.33 5.64
N ARG A 186 -9.36 -16.16 6.19
CA ARG A 186 -9.57 -16.83 7.49
C ARG A 186 -9.08 -16.07 8.70
N TYR A 187 -8.06 -15.21 8.53
CA TYR A 187 -7.41 -14.58 9.66
C TYR A 187 -7.88 -13.14 9.87
N PRO A 188 -7.93 -12.65 11.12
CA PRO A 188 -8.10 -11.23 11.37
C PRO A 188 -7.04 -10.40 10.66
N VAL A 189 -7.40 -9.20 10.20
CA VAL A 189 -6.52 -8.34 9.40
C VAL A 189 -5.20 -8.07 10.10
N ASP A 190 -5.22 -7.76 11.39
CA ASP A 190 -4.04 -7.49 12.20
C ASP A 190 -3.11 -8.70 12.36
N CYS A 191 -3.63 -9.92 12.36
CA CYS A 191 -2.82 -11.13 12.45
C CYS A 191 -2.07 -11.46 11.16
N ILE A 192 -2.57 -11.04 10.00
CA ILE A 192 -1.97 -11.40 8.71
C ILE A 192 -0.59 -10.77 8.55
N CYS A 193 -0.42 -9.51 8.96
CA CYS A 193 0.89 -8.87 8.91
C CYS A 193 1.91 -9.59 9.79
N GLU A 194 1.55 -9.99 11.00
CA GLU A 194 2.44 -10.77 11.87
C GLU A 194 2.82 -12.11 11.26
N MET A 195 1.87 -12.79 10.63
CA MET A 195 2.15 -14.04 9.95
C MET A 195 3.14 -13.87 8.80
N ILE A 196 2.95 -12.85 7.96
CA ILE A 196 3.86 -12.56 6.86
C ILE A 196 5.25 -12.21 7.38
N HIS A 197 5.31 -11.34 8.39
CA HIS A 197 6.58 -10.97 9.03
C HIS A 197 7.29 -12.18 9.63
N GLY A 198 6.58 -13.02 10.37
CA GLY A 198 7.15 -14.26 10.93
C GLY A 198 7.73 -15.19 9.86
N ILE A 199 7.02 -15.34 8.73
CA ILE A 199 7.51 -16.16 7.61
C ILE A 199 8.79 -15.57 7.01
N LEU A 200 8.88 -14.25 6.83
CA LEU A 200 10.08 -13.60 6.32
C LEU A 200 11.26 -13.78 7.27
N GLU A 201 11.06 -13.58 8.57
CA GLU A 201 12.11 -13.74 9.59
C GLU A 201 12.60 -15.20 9.69
N GLU A 202 11.69 -16.17 9.80
CA GLU A 202 12.03 -17.59 9.91
C GLU A 202 12.72 -18.15 8.68
N ASN A 203 12.51 -17.53 7.52
CA ASN A 203 13.05 -17.98 6.25
C ASN A 203 14.08 -17.02 5.66
N ARG A 204 14.61 -16.10 6.45
CA ARG A 204 15.65 -15.15 6.03
C ARG A 204 16.82 -15.90 5.36
N GLY A 205 17.14 -15.48 4.13
CA GLY A 205 18.20 -16.08 3.32
C GLY A 205 17.86 -17.41 2.64
N ARG A 206 16.64 -17.92 2.77
CA ARG A 206 16.18 -19.14 2.09
C ARG A 206 15.54 -18.90 0.74
N PHE A 207 15.15 -17.68 0.45
CA PHE A 207 14.65 -17.25 -0.87
C PHE A 207 15.01 -15.78 -1.11
N GLU A 208 15.03 -15.41 -2.38
CA GLU A 208 15.24 -14.03 -2.80
C GLU A 208 13.88 -13.41 -3.13
N TYR A 209 13.71 -12.15 -2.76
CA TYR A 209 12.52 -11.36 -3.03
C TYR A 209 12.89 -9.91 -3.28
N ASP A 210 12.09 -9.20 -4.06
CA ASP A 210 12.17 -7.76 -4.26
C ASP A 210 11.62 -7.01 -3.04
N ASP A 211 11.67 -5.68 -3.05
CA ASP A 211 11.00 -4.89 -2.02
C ASP A 211 9.54 -5.34 -1.87
N ILE A 212 9.07 -5.40 -0.65
CA ILE A 212 7.71 -5.85 -0.33
C ILE A 212 6.95 -4.71 0.29
N GLY A 213 5.86 -4.31 -0.35
CA GLY A 213 4.89 -3.38 0.20
C GLY A 213 3.47 -3.95 0.08
N PHE A 214 2.71 -3.94 1.18
CA PHE A 214 1.31 -4.35 1.14
C PHE A 214 0.45 -3.67 2.18
N ILE A 215 -0.84 -3.53 1.87
CA ILE A 215 -1.88 -3.05 2.78
C ILE A 215 -3.07 -3.99 2.67
N ILE A 216 -3.59 -4.42 3.83
CA ILE A 216 -4.81 -5.23 3.92
C ILE A 216 -5.84 -4.45 4.69
N ILE A 217 -7.06 -4.39 4.16
CA ILE A 217 -8.14 -3.54 4.68
C ILE A 217 -9.43 -4.34 4.80
N ASP A 218 -10.08 -4.20 5.95
CA ASP A 218 -11.50 -4.49 6.10
C ASP A 218 -12.29 -3.19 5.88
N PRO A 219 -12.88 -2.98 4.70
CA PRO A 219 -13.42 -1.66 4.33
C PRO A 219 -14.67 -1.28 5.11
N TYR A 220 -15.41 -2.25 5.68
CA TYR A 220 -16.58 -1.97 6.48
C TYR A 220 -16.28 -1.66 7.94
N ARG A 221 -15.05 -1.95 8.39
CA ARG A 221 -14.59 -1.69 9.75
C ARG A 221 -13.61 -0.53 9.83
N THR A 222 -13.20 0.00 8.67
CA THR A 222 -12.29 1.14 8.58
C THR A 222 -13.06 2.42 8.86
N GLU A 223 -12.65 3.15 9.89
CA GLU A 223 -13.28 4.39 10.34
C GLU A 223 -12.49 5.60 9.86
N ARG A 224 -13.17 6.72 9.66
CA ARG A 224 -12.52 7.99 9.36
C ARG A 224 -11.88 8.57 10.61
N VAL A 225 -10.65 9.01 10.47
CA VAL A 225 -9.91 9.76 11.52
C VAL A 225 -9.41 11.05 10.90
N GLY A 226 -9.98 12.17 11.36
CA GLY A 226 -9.65 13.48 10.80
C GLY A 226 -8.18 13.85 11.00
N GLY A 227 -7.57 14.42 9.97
CA GLY A 227 -6.20 14.89 9.98
C GLY A 227 -5.15 13.77 10.04
N MET A 228 -5.51 12.53 9.73
CA MET A 228 -4.58 11.41 9.82
C MET A 228 -4.23 10.84 8.44
N ALA A 229 -3.01 11.09 8.01
CA ALA A 229 -2.39 10.43 6.87
C ALA A 229 -0.96 10.00 7.20
N VAL A 230 -0.55 8.83 6.72
CA VAL A 230 0.77 8.25 6.94
C VAL A 230 1.37 7.80 5.61
N ILE A 231 2.62 8.19 5.36
CA ILE A 231 3.41 7.71 4.22
C ILE A 231 4.67 7.04 4.77
N MET A 232 4.97 5.83 4.29
CA MET A 232 6.15 5.09 4.72
C MET A 232 6.81 4.36 3.56
N GLY A 233 8.13 4.29 3.57
CA GLY A 233 8.92 3.67 2.51
C GLY A 233 9.40 4.68 1.46
N GLY A 234 9.82 4.21 0.29
CA GLY A 234 10.40 5.04 -0.76
C GLY A 234 11.69 5.73 -0.31
N THR A 235 12.61 4.97 0.28
CA THR A 235 13.83 5.50 0.90
C THR A 235 14.95 5.70 -0.11
N ARG A 236 15.79 6.72 0.11
CA ARG A 236 17.02 6.92 -0.67
C ARG A 236 18.13 5.98 -0.21
N PRO A 237 19.14 5.67 -1.07
CA PRO A 237 20.17 4.68 -0.75
C PRO A 237 20.91 4.90 0.57
N TYR A 238 21.09 6.13 1.01
CA TYR A 238 21.78 6.46 2.26
C TYR A 238 20.88 6.57 3.49
N GLU A 239 19.58 6.50 3.27
CA GLU A 239 18.52 6.57 4.30
C GLU A 239 17.97 5.18 4.62
N GLU A 240 18.55 4.14 4.06
CA GLU A 240 18.10 2.74 4.13
C GLU A 240 17.95 2.17 5.52
N LYS A 241 18.68 2.71 6.47
CA LYS A 241 18.56 2.30 7.87
C LYS A 241 17.32 2.88 8.54
N GLN A 242 16.62 3.75 7.84
CA GLN A 242 15.54 4.56 8.38
C GLN A 242 14.38 4.55 7.40
N TYR A 243 13.43 3.65 7.60
CA TYR A 243 12.12 3.81 7.01
C TYR A 243 11.53 5.08 7.59
N LEU A 244 11.53 6.14 6.80
CA LEU A 244 10.94 7.39 7.23
C LEU A 244 9.43 7.27 7.09
N THR A 245 8.73 7.54 8.17
CA THR A 245 7.28 7.68 8.18
C THR A 245 6.95 9.15 8.23
N GLU A 246 6.22 9.63 7.26
CA GLU A 246 5.60 10.92 7.33
C GLU A 246 4.22 10.77 7.97
N TYR A 247 4.03 11.46 9.07
CA TYR A 247 2.77 11.47 9.78
C TYR A 247 2.15 12.86 9.68
N ALA A 248 1.04 12.96 8.98
CA ALA A 248 0.26 14.18 8.87
C ALA A 248 -0.92 14.14 9.83
N SER A 249 -0.76 14.74 11.00
CA SER A 249 -1.85 15.02 11.95
C SER A 249 -1.97 16.53 12.10
N GLY A 250 -2.72 17.18 11.23
CA GLY A 250 -2.99 18.61 11.32
C GLY A 250 -1.80 19.56 11.04
N SER A 251 -0.57 19.05 10.96
CA SER A 251 0.61 19.73 10.44
C SER A 251 1.42 18.74 9.63
N HIS A 252 1.61 19.04 8.36
CA HIS A 252 2.09 18.14 7.30
C HIS A 252 3.56 17.69 7.37
N ASP A 253 4.29 17.94 8.44
CA ASP A 253 5.76 17.84 8.43
C ASP A 253 6.35 16.97 9.54
N ARG A 254 5.63 16.01 10.07
CA ARG A 254 6.19 15.17 11.12
C ARG A 254 6.80 13.89 10.54
N TRP A 255 8.11 13.90 10.38
CA TRP A 255 8.92 12.75 10.04
C TRP A 255 9.24 11.93 11.28
N VAL A 256 9.01 10.63 11.21
CA VAL A 256 9.36 9.69 12.27
C VAL A 256 10.46 8.77 11.73
N PRO A 257 11.68 8.85 12.26
CA PRO A 257 12.74 7.90 11.93
C PRO A 257 12.36 6.49 12.34
N ASP A 258 12.86 5.50 11.61
CA ASP A 258 12.61 4.08 11.83
C ASP A 258 12.87 3.63 13.29
N GLY A 259 13.95 4.12 13.90
CA GLY A 259 14.27 3.82 15.30
C GLY A 259 13.25 4.30 16.33
N GLN A 260 12.20 5.00 15.90
CA GLN A 260 11.12 5.51 16.77
C GLN A 260 9.77 4.84 16.49
N TRP A 261 9.74 3.73 15.77
CA TRP A 261 8.50 3.00 15.48
C TRP A 261 7.73 2.62 16.74
N GLY A 262 8.42 2.10 17.75
CA GLY A 262 7.81 1.77 19.04
C GLY A 262 7.12 2.95 19.71
N ASP A 263 7.66 4.16 19.57
CA ASP A 263 7.08 5.38 20.14
C ASP A 263 5.81 5.86 19.41
N ASN A 264 5.53 5.27 18.24
CA ASN A 264 4.35 5.59 17.43
C ASN A 264 3.32 4.46 17.37
N ASP A 265 3.57 3.35 18.04
CA ASP A 265 2.62 2.23 18.12
C ASP A 265 1.24 2.70 18.62
N ASP A 266 1.21 3.62 19.59
CA ASP A 266 -0.04 4.20 20.10
C ASP A 266 -0.82 4.97 19.03
N VAL A 267 -0.12 5.65 18.12
CA VAL A 267 -0.73 6.42 17.03
C VAL A 267 -1.35 5.47 16.01
N PHE A 268 -0.60 4.47 15.60
CA PHE A 268 -1.08 3.45 14.68
C PHE A 268 -2.20 2.62 15.32
N ALA A 269 -2.05 2.23 16.57
CA ALA A 269 -3.08 1.51 17.32
C ALA A 269 -4.36 2.33 17.48
N GLY A 270 -4.24 3.64 17.77
CA GLY A 270 -5.38 4.57 17.87
C GLY A 270 -6.17 4.69 16.56
N ALA A 271 -5.51 4.51 15.42
CA ALA A 271 -6.15 4.46 14.10
C ALA A 271 -6.57 3.05 13.68
N GLY A 272 -6.32 2.04 14.50
CA GLY A 272 -6.56 0.65 14.15
C GLY A 272 -5.64 0.13 13.04
N ILE A 273 -4.47 0.76 12.87
CA ILE A 273 -3.43 0.32 11.94
C ILE A 273 -2.41 -0.52 12.70
N ARG A 274 -2.00 -1.61 12.09
CA ARG A 274 -0.80 -2.31 12.45
C ARG A 274 0.16 -2.31 11.27
N VAL A 275 1.28 -1.66 11.44
CA VAL A 275 2.34 -1.61 10.43
C VAL A 275 3.53 -2.36 10.96
N LEU A 276 4.00 -3.35 10.21
CA LEU A 276 5.22 -4.07 10.49
C LEU A 276 6.31 -3.60 9.53
N VAL A 277 7.38 -3.11 10.09
CA VAL A 277 8.58 -2.73 9.36
C VAL A 277 9.65 -3.76 9.67
N GLN A 278 10.14 -4.42 8.64
CA GLN A 278 11.29 -5.29 8.76
C GLN A 278 12.55 -4.48 8.46
N GLY A 279 13.22 -4.04 9.52
CA GLY A 279 14.58 -3.54 9.45
C GLY A 279 15.58 -4.70 9.24
N ARG A 280 16.80 -4.37 8.85
CA ARG A 280 17.92 -5.32 8.62
C ARG A 280 18.19 -6.24 9.78
#